data_e314f78f326cfbd0c65c1fe38b8a1354
#
_entry.id   e314f78f326cfbd0c65c1fe38b8a1354
#
_cell.length_a   1.000
_cell.length_b   1.000
_cell.length_c   1.000
_cell.angle_alpha   90.00
_cell.angle_beta   90.00
_cell.angle_gamma   90.00
#
_symmetry.space_group_name_H-M   'P 1'
#
loop_
_entity.id
_entity.type
_entity.pdbx_description
1 polymer ?
#
loop_
_entity_poly.entity_id
_entity_poly.type
_entity_poly.pdbx_seq_one_letter_code
_entity_poly.pdbx_strand_id
1 'polypeptide(L)'
;TLNVEKTLNSLTREMVDIISDQLAHWATNERVVAVLIDGAGEKAFCAGGDVQALRNSSLETPGGPCDYAEHFFAREYRMNYLLHTYAKPLICWGHGVVMGGGLGILAGCRYRVVSERTRIGMPEITIALFPDVGGSWFLNQMQGHIGRFLALTSSHINAADALFCGLGSHFLSNDQKPDLLNRLIEQNWGASAEHNQDVVAVLLNDITPSGALPEAQIAPRLETINAWMSGSDLIEIYERVAAWAGDDTWLSKAQNGLLQGSPLAAAWIFKQLNQSRDASLREVFESELVLGCNIMRHPEFAEGVRALLVDKDRNPVWTYPNLLSVPNDVVDTFFVAPADMPALGLPE
;
A
#
# COMPACT_ATOMS: atom_id res chain seq x y z
N THR A 1 -18.60 0.91 3.14
CA THR A 1 -18.27 -0.27 2.31
C THR A 1 -17.80 0.16 0.94
N LEU A 2 -16.61 -0.31 0.51
CA LEU A 2 -16.17 -0.24 -0.89
C LEU A 2 -17.00 -1.25 -1.67
N ASN A 3 -17.76 -0.80 -2.69
CA ASN A 3 -18.80 -1.64 -3.30
C ASN A 3 -18.70 -1.68 -4.82
N VAL A 4 -17.56 -2.18 -5.33
CA VAL A 4 -17.33 -2.47 -6.76
C VAL A 4 -16.68 -3.84 -6.90
N GLU A 5 -17.35 -4.89 -6.44
CA GLU A 5 -16.83 -6.26 -6.35
C GLU A 5 -16.26 -6.80 -7.68
N LYS A 6 -16.82 -6.37 -8.82
CA LYS A 6 -16.37 -6.79 -10.17
C LYS A 6 -14.91 -6.46 -10.44
N THR A 7 -14.40 -5.35 -9.87
CA THR A 7 -13.01 -4.91 -9.98
C THR A 7 -12.23 -5.14 -8.71
N LEU A 8 -12.69 -6.05 -7.83
CA LEU A 8 -12.09 -6.29 -6.51
C LEU A 8 -12.00 -5.00 -5.68
N ASN A 9 -13.02 -4.15 -5.77
CA ASN A 9 -13.14 -2.87 -5.07
C ASN A 9 -11.99 -1.90 -5.35
N SER A 10 -11.41 -1.92 -6.58
CA SER A 10 -10.36 -0.97 -6.94
C SER A 10 -10.87 0.47 -6.89
N LEU A 11 -10.00 1.37 -6.39
CA LEU A 11 -10.34 2.75 -6.11
C LEU A 11 -10.39 3.58 -7.39
N THR A 12 -11.54 4.19 -7.64
CA THR A 12 -11.69 5.25 -8.63
C THR A 12 -11.55 6.62 -7.96
N ARG A 13 -11.32 7.67 -8.76
CA ARG A 13 -11.27 9.04 -8.25
C ARG A 13 -12.56 9.41 -7.51
N GLU A 14 -13.71 9.00 -8.03
CA GLU A 14 -15.01 9.23 -7.38
C GLU A 14 -15.10 8.55 -6.01
N MET A 15 -14.63 7.31 -5.88
CA MET A 15 -14.61 6.62 -4.59
C MET A 15 -13.70 7.34 -3.57
N VAL A 16 -12.54 7.80 -4.00
CA VAL A 16 -11.61 8.57 -3.15
C VAL A 16 -12.27 9.88 -2.68
N ASP A 17 -12.95 10.60 -3.58
CA ASP A 17 -13.66 11.83 -3.25
C ASP A 17 -14.80 11.55 -2.24
N ILE A 18 -15.63 10.53 -2.47
CA ILE A 18 -16.72 10.14 -1.57
C ILE A 18 -16.19 9.76 -0.18
N ILE A 19 -15.12 8.97 -0.09
CA ILE A 19 -14.52 8.58 1.19
C ILE A 19 -14.02 9.83 1.95
N SER A 20 -13.30 10.71 1.25
CA SER A 20 -12.75 11.94 1.83
C SER A 20 -13.85 12.86 2.37
N ASP A 21 -14.89 13.10 1.58
CA ASP A 21 -16.00 13.97 1.95
C ASP A 21 -16.79 13.39 3.15
N GLN A 22 -17.03 12.07 3.15
CA GLN A 22 -17.74 11.43 4.24
C GLN A 22 -16.91 11.43 5.53
N LEU A 23 -15.61 11.15 5.47
CA LEU A 23 -14.73 11.22 6.64
C LEU A 23 -14.67 12.65 7.21
N ALA A 24 -14.54 13.65 6.35
CA ALA A 24 -14.55 15.07 6.78
C ALA A 24 -15.90 15.43 7.44
N HIS A 25 -17.02 15.02 6.85
CA HIS A 25 -18.35 15.24 7.44
C HIS A 25 -18.50 14.52 8.80
N TRP A 26 -18.07 13.27 8.90
CA TRP A 26 -18.19 12.49 10.13
C TRP A 26 -17.21 12.94 11.22
N ALA A 27 -16.11 13.57 10.87
CA ALA A 27 -15.16 14.10 11.85
C ALA A 27 -15.82 15.07 12.83
N THR A 28 -16.71 15.92 12.32
CA THR A 28 -17.42 16.95 13.09
C THR A 28 -18.82 16.53 13.57
N ASN A 29 -19.37 15.42 13.09
CA ASN A 29 -20.70 14.96 13.45
C ASN A 29 -20.66 14.16 14.76
N GLU A 30 -21.14 14.73 15.86
CA GLU A 30 -21.16 14.10 17.19
C GLU A 30 -21.95 12.77 17.25
N ARG A 31 -22.87 12.53 16.31
CA ARG A 31 -23.62 11.27 16.21
C ARG A 31 -22.81 10.12 15.66
N VAL A 32 -21.66 10.40 15.03
CA VAL A 32 -20.73 9.39 14.51
C VAL A 32 -19.57 9.26 15.50
N VAL A 33 -19.48 8.16 16.19
CA VAL A 33 -18.51 7.92 17.26
C VAL A 33 -17.36 7.01 16.84
N ALA A 34 -17.57 6.18 15.84
CA ALA A 34 -16.57 5.31 15.21
C ALA A 34 -16.93 5.07 13.75
N VAL A 35 -15.96 4.69 12.92
CA VAL A 35 -16.16 4.34 11.52
C VAL A 35 -15.52 2.99 11.24
N LEU A 36 -16.27 2.10 10.60
CA LEU A 36 -15.75 0.85 10.07
C LEU A 36 -15.73 0.90 8.55
N ILE A 37 -14.57 0.61 7.96
CA ILE A 37 -14.36 0.53 6.52
C ILE A 37 -14.17 -0.92 6.13
N ASP A 38 -14.92 -1.38 5.13
CA ASP A 38 -14.85 -2.74 4.61
C ASP A 38 -15.03 -2.77 3.08
N GLY A 39 -14.81 -3.94 2.49
CA GLY A 39 -15.06 -4.20 1.07
C GLY A 39 -16.26 -5.13 0.86
N ALA A 40 -17.02 -4.91 -0.19
CA ALA A 40 -18.09 -5.81 -0.64
C ALA A 40 -17.50 -7.10 -1.24
N GLY A 41 -18.24 -8.20 -1.10
CA GLY A 41 -17.84 -9.52 -1.58
C GLY A 41 -16.82 -10.21 -0.65
N GLU A 42 -16.37 -11.39 -1.06
CA GLU A 42 -15.48 -12.23 -0.24
C GLU A 42 -14.03 -12.25 -0.71
N LYS A 43 -13.75 -11.78 -1.93
CA LYS A 43 -12.44 -11.94 -2.57
C LYS A 43 -11.43 -10.88 -2.18
N ALA A 44 -11.88 -9.66 -1.94
CA ALA A 44 -10.99 -8.53 -1.71
C ALA A 44 -11.63 -7.46 -0.80
N PHE A 45 -10.84 -6.92 0.08
CA PHE A 45 -11.11 -5.61 0.66
C PHE A 45 -10.98 -4.55 -0.43
N CYS A 46 -9.77 -4.43 -1.03
CA CYS A 46 -9.48 -3.53 -2.13
C CYS A 46 -8.18 -3.93 -2.83
N ALA A 47 -8.21 -4.04 -4.15
CA ALA A 47 -7.05 -4.45 -4.96
C ALA A 47 -6.15 -3.28 -5.42
N GLY A 48 -6.36 -2.07 -4.90
CA GLY A 48 -5.57 -0.87 -5.23
C GLY A 48 -6.33 0.13 -6.08
N GLY A 49 -5.64 1.10 -6.66
CA GLY A 49 -6.20 2.11 -7.56
C GLY A 49 -6.57 1.56 -8.94
N ASP A 50 -7.39 2.29 -9.68
CA ASP A 50 -7.69 1.98 -11.09
C ASP A 50 -6.49 2.32 -12.00
N VAL A 51 -5.50 1.42 -12.00
CA VAL A 51 -4.26 1.60 -12.78
C VAL A 51 -4.50 1.64 -14.29
N GLN A 52 -5.64 1.14 -14.80
CA GLN A 52 -5.97 1.27 -16.22
C GLN A 52 -6.35 2.70 -16.57
N ALA A 53 -7.13 3.37 -15.71
CA ALA A 53 -7.44 4.79 -15.87
C ALA A 53 -6.17 5.65 -15.76
N LEU A 54 -5.27 5.35 -14.82
CA LEU A 54 -3.98 6.02 -14.69
C LEU A 54 -3.11 5.86 -15.95
N ARG A 55 -3.04 4.63 -16.49
CA ARG A 55 -2.34 4.35 -17.75
C ARG A 55 -2.91 5.16 -18.91
N ASN A 56 -4.22 5.21 -19.03
CA ASN A 56 -4.84 5.98 -20.11
C ASN A 56 -4.46 7.46 -20.04
N SER A 57 -4.49 8.05 -18.85
CA SER A 57 -4.03 9.43 -18.62
C SER A 57 -2.56 9.63 -19.02
N SER A 58 -1.68 8.69 -18.68
CA SER A 58 -0.25 8.73 -19.09
C SER A 58 -0.08 8.67 -20.62
N LEU A 59 -0.92 7.90 -21.32
CA LEU A 59 -0.87 7.77 -22.78
C LEU A 59 -1.51 8.95 -23.53
N GLU A 60 -2.49 9.63 -22.92
CA GLU A 60 -3.12 10.83 -23.52
C GLU A 60 -2.15 12.02 -23.60
N THR A 61 -1.26 12.16 -22.61
CA THR A 61 -0.30 13.26 -22.53
C THR A 61 1.11 12.75 -22.21
N PRO A 62 1.80 12.09 -23.17
CA PRO A 62 3.16 11.63 -22.94
C PRO A 62 4.10 12.78 -22.55
N GLY A 63 4.82 12.63 -21.44
CA GLY A 63 5.66 13.70 -20.88
C GLY A 63 4.93 14.67 -19.95
N GLY A 64 3.61 14.56 -19.84
CA GLY A 64 2.76 15.30 -18.90
C GLY A 64 2.39 16.73 -19.35
N PRO A 65 1.60 17.41 -18.52
CA PRO A 65 0.97 16.91 -17.28
C PRO A 65 -0.08 15.85 -17.55
N CYS A 66 -0.09 14.80 -16.73
CA CYS A 66 -1.07 13.71 -16.80
C CYS A 66 -2.24 14.00 -15.85
N ASP A 67 -3.11 14.92 -16.26
CA ASP A 67 -4.11 15.58 -15.40
C ASP A 67 -4.94 14.61 -14.53
N TYR A 68 -5.52 13.57 -15.14
CA TYR A 68 -6.31 12.62 -14.37
C TYR A 68 -5.47 11.86 -13.32
N ALA A 69 -4.30 11.34 -13.72
CA ALA A 69 -3.48 10.51 -12.85
C ALA A 69 -2.84 11.32 -11.72
N GLU A 70 -2.28 12.50 -12.03
CA GLU A 70 -1.64 13.36 -11.04
C GLU A 70 -2.64 13.88 -10.01
N HIS A 71 -3.85 14.26 -10.44
CA HIS A 71 -4.92 14.65 -9.52
C HIS A 71 -5.51 13.46 -8.75
N PHE A 72 -5.53 12.25 -9.32
CA PHE A 72 -5.90 11.06 -8.58
C PHE A 72 -4.96 10.83 -7.39
N PHE A 73 -3.65 10.83 -7.62
CA PHE A 73 -2.66 10.67 -6.54
C PHE A 73 -2.78 11.77 -5.47
N ALA A 74 -2.90 13.05 -5.90
CA ALA A 74 -3.04 14.14 -4.94
C ALA A 74 -4.28 13.98 -4.03
N ARG A 75 -5.40 13.46 -4.57
CA ARG A 75 -6.63 13.20 -3.80
C ARG A 75 -6.51 11.96 -2.92
N GLU A 76 -5.97 10.87 -3.46
CA GLU A 76 -5.78 9.62 -2.73
C GLU A 76 -4.82 9.82 -1.56
N TYR A 77 -3.69 10.51 -1.76
CA TYR A 77 -2.72 10.77 -0.68
C TYR A 77 -3.29 11.71 0.39
N ARG A 78 -4.12 12.67 0.00
CA ARG A 78 -4.85 13.51 0.95
C ARG A 78 -5.85 12.70 1.77
N MET A 79 -6.58 11.78 1.15
CA MET A 79 -7.47 10.83 1.83
C MET A 79 -6.68 9.93 2.80
N ASN A 80 -5.55 9.38 2.36
CA ASN A 80 -4.71 8.53 3.21
C ASN A 80 -4.15 9.32 4.41
N TYR A 81 -3.69 10.55 4.21
CA TYR A 81 -3.26 11.42 5.32
C TYR A 81 -4.39 11.67 6.31
N LEU A 82 -5.62 11.93 5.82
CA LEU A 82 -6.79 12.09 6.67
C LEU A 82 -7.08 10.82 7.49
N LEU A 83 -6.97 9.63 6.90
CA LEU A 83 -7.14 8.36 7.62
C LEU A 83 -6.12 8.21 8.77
N HIS A 84 -4.84 8.48 8.50
CA HIS A 84 -3.79 8.40 9.51
C HIS A 84 -3.94 9.39 10.66
N THR A 85 -4.55 10.54 10.40
CA THR A 85 -4.72 11.63 11.38
C THR A 85 -6.13 11.74 11.95
N TYR A 86 -6.99 10.76 11.68
CA TYR A 86 -8.39 10.79 12.08
C TYR A 86 -8.56 10.61 13.58
N ALA A 87 -9.24 11.55 14.22
CA ALA A 87 -9.38 11.58 15.69
C ALA A 87 -10.28 10.45 16.24
N LYS A 88 -11.37 10.12 15.52
CA LYS A 88 -12.32 9.10 15.95
C LYS A 88 -11.79 7.70 15.60
N PRO A 89 -12.26 6.63 16.29
CA PRO A 89 -11.87 5.27 15.95
C PRO A 89 -12.17 4.93 14.50
N LEU A 90 -11.12 4.58 13.76
CA LEU A 90 -11.21 3.98 12.43
C LEU A 90 -10.84 2.51 12.51
N ILE A 91 -11.78 1.67 12.09
CA ILE A 91 -11.62 0.22 12.03
C ILE A 91 -11.63 -0.17 10.55
N CYS A 92 -10.63 -0.89 10.09
CA CYS A 92 -10.62 -1.49 8.76
C CYS A 92 -10.74 -3.00 8.84
N TRP A 93 -11.70 -3.57 8.12
CA TRP A 93 -11.84 -5.00 7.94
C TRP A 93 -11.13 -5.42 6.65
N GLY A 94 -9.86 -5.78 6.77
CA GLY A 94 -8.98 -6.10 5.65
C GLY A 94 -9.01 -7.58 5.26
N HIS A 95 -10.12 -8.06 4.71
CA HIS A 95 -10.24 -9.45 4.25
C HIS A 95 -9.82 -9.64 2.80
N GLY A 96 -9.46 -10.86 2.43
CA GLY A 96 -9.09 -11.19 1.05
C GLY A 96 -7.89 -10.36 0.56
N VAL A 97 -7.96 -9.91 -0.69
CA VAL A 97 -6.89 -9.09 -1.29
C VAL A 97 -6.89 -7.66 -0.73
N VAL A 98 -5.72 -7.20 -0.27
CA VAL A 98 -5.46 -5.84 0.23
C VAL A 98 -4.15 -5.38 -0.41
N MET A 99 -4.21 -4.56 -1.45
CA MET A 99 -3.04 -4.16 -2.24
C MET A 99 -3.04 -2.68 -2.58
N GLY A 100 -1.88 -2.09 -2.80
CA GLY A 100 -1.72 -0.71 -3.26
C GLY A 100 -2.57 0.26 -2.46
N GLY A 101 -3.43 1.07 -3.11
CA GLY A 101 -4.36 1.99 -2.45
C GLY A 101 -5.26 1.35 -1.39
N GLY A 102 -5.60 0.05 -1.54
CA GLY A 102 -6.32 -0.71 -0.51
C GLY A 102 -5.48 -0.90 0.76
N LEU A 103 -4.18 -1.13 0.61
CA LEU A 103 -3.27 -1.17 1.75
C LEU A 103 -3.10 0.21 2.37
N GLY A 104 -3.09 1.28 1.57
CA GLY A 104 -3.07 2.65 2.08
C GLY A 104 -4.25 2.95 2.99
N ILE A 105 -5.47 2.52 2.64
CA ILE A 105 -6.64 2.65 3.50
C ILE A 105 -6.47 1.80 4.79
N LEU A 106 -6.05 0.54 4.67
CA LEU A 106 -5.83 -0.32 5.84
C LEU A 106 -4.79 0.31 6.77
N ALA A 107 -3.63 0.70 6.26
CA ALA A 107 -2.52 1.25 7.03
C ALA A 107 -2.87 2.57 7.72
N GLY A 108 -3.73 3.40 7.09
CA GLY A 108 -4.23 4.64 7.66
C GLY A 108 -5.22 4.45 8.82
N CYS A 109 -5.83 3.27 8.96
CA CYS A 109 -6.76 3.00 10.04
C CYS A 109 -6.02 2.58 11.32
N ARG A 110 -6.52 3.06 12.49
CA ARG A 110 -5.93 2.71 13.79
C ARG A 110 -6.13 1.23 14.12
N TYR A 111 -7.32 0.69 13.84
CA TYR A 111 -7.66 -0.71 14.10
C TYR A 111 -7.73 -1.47 12.78
N ARG A 112 -6.74 -2.29 12.53
CA ARG A 112 -6.55 -3.04 11.29
C ARG A 112 -6.82 -4.51 11.54
N VAL A 113 -8.07 -4.91 11.29
CA VAL A 113 -8.50 -6.30 11.48
C VAL A 113 -8.18 -7.09 10.22
N VAL A 114 -7.40 -8.15 10.39
CA VAL A 114 -7.04 -9.11 9.34
C VAL A 114 -7.66 -10.47 9.62
N SER A 115 -7.92 -11.27 8.59
CA SER A 115 -8.53 -12.59 8.72
C SER A 115 -7.65 -13.68 8.08
N GLU A 116 -8.01 -14.94 8.23
CA GLU A 116 -7.33 -16.08 7.59
C GLU A 116 -7.30 -15.96 6.05
N ARG A 117 -8.18 -15.13 5.48
CA ARG A 117 -8.24 -14.87 4.04
C ARG A 117 -7.40 -13.68 3.60
N THR A 118 -6.87 -12.89 4.53
CA THR A 118 -6.11 -11.68 4.22
C THR A 118 -4.85 -11.99 3.45
N ARG A 119 -4.65 -11.23 2.37
CA ARG A 119 -3.49 -11.31 1.51
C ARG A 119 -3.06 -9.91 1.12
N ILE A 120 -2.01 -9.45 1.78
CA ILE A 120 -1.45 -8.10 1.60
C ILE A 120 -0.28 -8.15 0.62
N GLY A 121 -0.15 -7.13 -0.21
CA GLY A 121 0.99 -6.96 -1.09
C GLY A 121 1.13 -5.53 -1.63
N MET A 122 2.35 -5.18 -1.99
CA MET A 122 2.71 -3.96 -2.73
C MET A 122 3.42 -4.38 -4.04
N PRO A 123 2.64 -4.74 -5.09
CA PRO A 123 3.20 -5.31 -6.33
C PRO A 123 3.69 -4.24 -7.32
N GLU A 124 3.85 -2.99 -6.90
CA GLU A 124 4.08 -1.81 -7.73
C GLU A 124 5.30 -1.92 -8.64
N ILE A 125 6.37 -2.57 -8.20
CA ILE A 125 7.57 -2.83 -9.02
C ILE A 125 7.25 -3.57 -10.32
N THR A 126 6.18 -4.39 -10.34
CA THR A 126 5.76 -5.19 -11.50
C THR A 126 5.05 -4.39 -12.58
N ILE A 127 4.61 -3.18 -12.23
CA ILE A 127 3.96 -2.24 -13.16
C ILE A 127 4.73 -0.92 -13.27
N ALA A 128 5.99 -0.94 -12.88
CA ALA A 128 6.84 0.26 -12.87
C ALA A 128 6.20 1.43 -12.11
N LEU A 129 5.71 1.16 -10.91
CA LEU A 129 5.32 2.12 -9.91
C LEU A 129 6.17 1.88 -8.65
N PHE A 130 5.87 2.50 -7.55
CA PHE A 130 6.50 2.31 -6.25
C PHE A 130 5.43 2.10 -5.18
N PRO A 131 5.72 1.50 -4.04
CA PRO A 131 4.84 1.49 -2.88
C PRO A 131 4.56 2.92 -2.41
N ASP A 132 3.44 3.46 -2.86
CA ASP A 132 2.91 4.79 -2.54
C ASP A 132 1.91 4.74 -1.38
N VAL A 133 0.97 5.66 -1.30
CA VAL A 133 -0.12 5.75 -0.30
C VAL A 133 0.37 5.76 1.15
N GLY A 134 1.53 6.37 1.40
CA GLY A 134 2.25 6.32 2.67
C GLY A 134 3.13 5.09 2.81
N GLY A 135 3.31 4.30 1.75
CA GLY A 135 4.12 3.09 1.73
C GLY A 135 5.54 3.32 2.20
N SER A 136 6.16 4.41 1.75
CA SER A 136 7.51 4.78 2.18
C SER A 136 7.59 5.06 3.68
N TRP A 137 6.50 5.46 4.32
CA TRP A 137 6.45 5.68 5.76
C TRP A 137 6.26 4.37 6.54
N PHE A 138 5.18 3.60 6.25
CA PHE A 138 4.90 2.41 7.07
C PHE A 138 5.87 1.26 6.79
N LEU A 139 6.43 1.13 5.59
CA LEU A 139 7.45 0.12 5.28
C LEU A 139 8.77 0.41 6.02
N ASN A 140 9.16 1.67 6.18
CA ASN A 140 10.35 2.06 6.94
C ASN A 140 10.23 1.82 8.45
N GLN A 141 9.00 1.64 8.98
CA GLN A 141 8.79 1.34 10.39
C GLN A 141 8.86 -0.16 10.72
N MET A 142 8.94 -1.02 9.71
CA MET A 142 9.04 -2.46 9.92
C MET A 142 10.42 -2.84 10.46
N GLN A 143 10.45 -3.87 11.31
CA GLN A 143 11.71 -4.36 11.88
C GLN A 143 12.68 -4.87 10.80
N GLY A 144 13.97 -4.63 11.03
CA GLY A 144 15.04 -5.06 10.13
C GLY A 144 14.88 -4.48 8.72
N HIS A 145 14.89 -5.33 7.70
CA HIS A 145 14.78 -4.94 6.31
C HIS A 145 13.48 -5.44 5.63
N ILE A 146 12.47 -5.81 6.42
CA ILE A 146 11.20 -6.36 5.91
C ILE A 146 10.54 -5.38 4.93
N GLY A 147 10.44 -4.10 5.27
CA GLY A 147 9.78 -3.12 4.39
C GLY A 147 10.48 -2.98 3.04
N ARG A 148 11.81 -2.91 3.04
CA ARG A 148 12.60 -2.89 1.80
C ARG A 148 12.39 -4.16 0.96
N PHE A 149 12.35 -5.31 1.63
CA PHE A 149 12.11 -6.60 1.00
C PHE A 149 10.72 -6.62 0.31
N LEU A 150 9.67 -6.24 1.02
CA LEU A 150 8.31 -6.22 0.45
C LEU A 150 8.20 -5.26 -0.74
N ALA A 151 8.80 -4.07 -0.62
CA ALA A 151 8.78 -3.06 -1.68
C ALA A 151 9.49 -3.51 -2.96
N LEU A 152 10.63 -4.18 -2.84
CA LEU A 152 11.46 -4.56 -3.98
C LEU A 152 11.09 -5.92 -4.60
N THR A 153 10.39 -6.77 -3.86
CA THR A 153 10.11 -8.15 -4.32
C THR A 153 8.67 -8.43 -4.69
N SER A 154 7.77 -7.45 -4.51
CA SER A 154 6.31 -7.64 -4.66
C SER A 154 5.74 -8.84 -3.89
N SER A 155 6.39 -9.25 -2.81
CA SER A 155 5.98 -10.41 -2.03
C SER A 155 4.63 -10.20 -1.37
N HIS A 156 3.79 -11.23 -1.43
CA HIS A 156 2.52 -11.25 -0.70
C HIS A 156 2.70 -11.87 0.67
N ILE A 157 2.01 -11.29 1.65
CA ILE A 157 2.00 -11.76 3.04
C ILE A 157 0.58 -12.06 3.50
N ASN A 158 0.47 -12.89 4.53
CA ASN A 158 -0.81 -13.29 5.13
C ASN A 158 -1.07 -12.57 6.46
N ALA A 159 -2.15 -12.96 7.16
CA ALA A 159 -2.54 -12.34 8.43
C ALA A 159 -1.47 -12.48 9.54
N ALA A 160 -0.79 -13.63 9.63
CA ALA A 160 0.27 -13.82 10.63
C ALA A 160 1.43 -12.87 10.39
N ASP A 161 1.83 -12.73 9.14
CA ASP A 161 2.89 -11.79 8.75
C ASP A 161 2.44 -10.33 8.93
N ALA A 162 1.17 -10.02 8.61
CA ALA A 162 0.63 -8.67 8.79
C ALA A 162 0.69 -8.22 10.26
N LEU A 163 0.35 -9.11 11.20
CA LEU A 163 0.51 -8.85 12.63
C LEU A 163 1.99 -8.69 13.00
N PHE A 164 2.85 -9.57 12.50
CA PHE A 164 4.28 -9.55 12.77
C PHE A 164 4.97 -8.27 12.29
N CYS A 165 4.54 -7.75 11.12
CA CYS A 165 5.08 -6.53 10.51
C CYS A 165 4.40 -5.24 11.01
N GLY A 166 3.35 -5.34 11.84
CA GLY A 166 2.60 -4.19 12.31
C GLY A 166 1.61 -3.60 11.29
N LEU A 167 1.36 -4.28 10.15
CA LEU A 167 0.32 -3.87 9.20
C LEU A 167 -1.09 -4.29 9.66
N GLY A 168 -1.22 -5.40 10.37
CA GLY A 168 -2.41 -5.80 11.10
C GLY A 168 -2.31 -5.45 12.57
N SER A 169 -3.41 -5.10 13.22
CA SER A 169 -3.47 -4.89 14.67
C SER A 169 -4.19 -6.03 15.40
N HIS A 170 -5.18 -6.63 14.75
CA HIS A 170 -5.99 -7.71 15.33
C HIS A 170 -6.29 -8.76 14.26
N PHE A 171 -6.38 -10.01 14.73
CA PHE A 171 -6.83 -11.12 13.90
C PHE A 171 -8.21 -11.58 14.37
N LEU A 172 -9.15 -11.67 13.44
CA LEU A 172 -10.45 -12.30 13.64
C LEU A 172 -10.74 -13.20 12.44
N SER A 173 -11.42 -14.31 12.68
CA SER A 173 -11.85 -15.17 11.56
C SER A 173 -12.90 -14.45 10.71
N ASN A 174 -12.89 -14.72 9.40
CA ASN A 174 -13.74 -13.98 8.46
C ASN A 174 -15.24 -14.09 8.77
N ASP A 175 -15.67 -15.19 9.38
CA ASP A 175 -17.04 -15.42 9.81
C ASP A 175 -17.45 -14.61 11.07
N GLN A 176 -16.48 -14.00 11.77
CA GLN A 176 -16.73 -13.18 12.96
C GLN A 176 -17.07 -11.71 12.67
N LYS A 177 -17.03 -11.29 11.39
CA LYS A 177 -17.40 -9.91 11.03
C LYS A 177 -18.80 -9.51 11.50
N PRO A 178 -19.85 -10.32 11.37
CA PRO A 178 -21.18 -9.98 11.91
C PRO A 178 -21.18 -9.83 13.43
N ASP A 179 -20.44 -10.66 14.17
CA ASP A 179 -20.31 -10.55 15.63
C ASP A 179 -19.62 -9.23 16.03
N LEU A 180 -18.52 -8.87 15.35
CA LEU A 180 -17.85 -7.58 15.54
C LEU A 180 -18.81 -6.40 15.31
N LEU A 181 -19.60 -6.42 14.24
CA LEU A 181 -20.57 -5.37 13.93
C LEU A 181 -21.64 -5.24 15.01
N ASN A 182 -22.20 -6.38 15.47
CA ASN A 182 -23.20 -6.38 16.54
C ASN A 182 -22.63 -5.82 17.85
N ARG A 183 -21.43 -6.26 18.23
CA ARG A 183 -20.74 -5.74 19.41
C ARG A 183 -20.45 -4.25 19.34
N LEU A 184 -20.06 -3.72 18.17
CA LEU A 184 -19.88 -2.29 17.97
C LEU A 184 -21.19 -1.50 18.11
N ILE A 185 -22.32 -2.04 17.62
CA ILE A 185 -23.64 -1.42 17.75
C ILE A 185 -24.11 -1.37 19.20
N GLU A 186 -23.81 -2.39 19.99
CA GLU A 186 -24.25 -2.55 21.37
C GLU A 186 -23.38 -1.80 22.39
N GLN A 187 -22.27 -1.17 21.98
CA GLN A 187 -21.37 -0.46 22.89
C GLN A 187 -21.99 0.79 23.51
N ASN A 188 -21.57 1.07 24.74
CA ASN A 188 -21.83 2.32 25.42
C ASN A 188 -20.78 3.37 25.00
N TRP A 189 -21.06 4.07 23.92
CA TRP A 189 -20.18 5.10 23.40
C TRP A 189 -20.18 6.35 24.27
N GLY A 190 -18.99 6.97 24.46
CA GLY A 190 -18.83 8.24 25.16
C GLY A 190 -18.84 9.44 24.20
N ALA A 191 -18.73 10.64 24.78
CA ALA A 191 -18.66 11.87 24.03
C ALA A 191 -17.25 12.19 23.49
N SER A 192 -16.20 11.64 24.12
CA SER A 192 -14.81 11.91 23.68
C SER A 192 -14.29 10.85 22.73
N ALA A 193 -13.53 11.29 21.74
CA ALA A 193 -12.86 10.38 20.78
C ALA A 193 -11.87 9.43 21.51
N GLU A 194 -11.16 9.94 22.52
CA GLU A 194 -10.20 9.16 23.30
C GLU A 194 -10.88 7.99 24.02
N HIS A 195 -11.99 8.27 24.75
CA HIS A 195 -12.77 7.22 25.39
C HIS A 195 -13.24 6.17 24.36
N ASN A 196 -13.72 6.62 23.20
CA ASN A 196 -14.20 5.71 22.17
C ASN A 196 -13.06 4.89 21.53
N GLN A 197 -11.83 5.41 21.48
CA GLN A 197 -10.65 4.61 21.12
C GLN A 197 -10.44 3.46 22.11
N ASP A 198 -10.54 3.74 23.42
CA ASP A 198 -10.40 2.69 24.45
C ASP A 198 -11.51 1.65 24.35
N VAL A 199 -12.76 2.07 24.12
CA VAL A 199 -13.89 1.16 23.89
C VAL A 199 -13.62 0.19 22.76
N VAL A 200 -13.13 0.67 21.61
CA VAL A 200 -12.80 -0.21 20.47
C VAL A 200 -11.61 -1.11 20.77
N ALA A 201 -10.58 -0.60 21.46
CA ALA A 201 -9.42 -1.40 21.86
C ALA A 201 -9.81 -2.58 22.76
N VAL A 202 -10.60 -2.30 23.80
CA VAL A 202 -11.11 -3.35 24.72
C VAL A 202 -11.98 -4.36 23.96
N LEU A 203 -12.93 -3.87 23.15
CA LEU A 203 -13.84 -4.73 22.39
C LEU A 203 -13.06 -5.70 21.47
N LEU A 204 -12.10 -5.21 20.72
CA LEU A 204 -11.32 -6.05 19.79
C LEU A 204 -10.43 -7.05 20.53
N ASN A 205 -9.86 -6.67 21.68
CA ASN A 205 -9.04 -7.56 22.51
C ASN A 205 -9.88 -8.66 23.21
N ASP A 206 -11.15 -8.40 23.50
CA ASP A 206 -12.06 -9.35 24.15
C ASP A 206 -12.65 -10.40 23.19
N ILE A 207 -12.53 -10.18 21.87
CA ILE A 207 -12.99 -11.17 20.90
C ILE A 207 -11.91 -12.23 20.68
N THR A 208 -12.18 -13.44 21.12
CA THR A 208 -11.32 -14.58 20.82
C THR A 208 -11.55 -15.04 19.38
N PRO A 209 -10.50 -15.15 18.56
CA PRO A 209 -10.63 -15.67 17.20
C PRO A 209 -11.21 -17.09 17.18
N SER A 210 -12.16 -17.38 16.30
CA SER A 210 -12.77 -18.70 16.13
C SER A 210 -11.87 -19.67 15.34
N GLY A 211 -10.90 -19.16 14.57
CA GLY A 211 -9.97 -19.92 13.76
C GLY A 211 -8.51 -19.67 14.12
N ALA A 212 -7.63 -20.43 13.48
CA ALA A 212 -6.18 -20.30 13.64
C ALA A 212 -5.58 -19.29 12.64
N LEU A 213 -4.53 -18.60 13.09
CA LEU A 213 -3.67 -17.84 12.19
C LEU A 213 -3.05 -18.76 11.12
N PRO A 214 -2.93 -18.31 9.87
CA PRO A 214 -2.17 -19.03 8.86
C PRO A 214 -0.69 -19.14 9.24
N GLU A 215 0.01 -20.10 8.63
CA GLU A 215 1.46 -20.26 8.84
C GLU A 215 2.21 -19.00 8.39
N ALA A 216 3.08 -18.48 9.26
CA ALA A 216 3.88 -17.29 9.00
C ALA A 216 4.90 -17.54 7.87
N GLN A 217 5.06 -16.58 6.97
CA GLN A 217 5.99 -16.64 5.86
C GLN A 217 7.28 -15.84 6.15
N ILE A 218 7.16 -14.67 6.79
CA ILE A 218 8.28 -13.77 7.06
C ILE A 218 9.12 -14.24 8.23
N ALA A 219 8.51 -14.53 9.38
CA ALA A 219 9.26 -14.82 10.60
C ALA A 219 10.26 -15.97 10.44
N PRO A 220 9.93 -17.11 9.79
CA PRO A 220 10.90 -18.19 9.56
C PRO A 220 12.05 -17.82 8.62
N ARG A 221 11.89 -16.76 7.82
CA ARG A 221 12.85 -16.32 6.78
C ARG A 221 13.51 -14.98 7.10
N LEU A 222 13.29 -14.46 8.30
CA LEU A 222 13.74 -13.11 8.68
C LEU A 222 15.26 -12.93 8.54
N GLU A 223 16.04 -13.94 8.88
CA GLU A 223 17.49 -13.92 8.73
C GLU A 223 17.91 -13.75 7.27
N THR A 224 17.33 -14.54 6.37
CA THR A 224 17.57 -14.46 4.92
C THR A 224 17.11 -13.12 4.35
N ILE A 225 15.93 -12.65 4.74
CA ILE A 225 15.40 -11.34 4.32
C ILE A 225 16.37 -10.22 4.72
N ASN A 226 16.82 -10.22 5.98
CA ASN A 226 17.76 -9.22 6.46
C ASN A 226 19.12 -9.32 5.76
N ALA A 227 19.62 -10.52 5.53
CA ALA A 227 20.86 -10.73 4.79
C ALA A 227 20.75 -10.21 3.35
N TRP A 228 19.63 -10.50 2.66
CA TRP A 228 19.41 -10.03 1.29
C TRP A 228 19.37 -8.52 1.17
N MET A 229 18.64 -7.86 2.07
CA MET A 229 18.33 -6.44 1.99
C MET A 229 19.27 -5.52 2.77
N SER A 230 20.34 -6.08 3.36
CA SER A 230 21.35 -5.30 4.09
C SER A 230 22.19 -4.43 3.16
N GLY A 231 22.71 -3.34 3.69
CA GLY A 231 23.59 -2.41 2.95
C GLY A 231 22.87 -1.23 2.33
N SER A 232 23.67 -0.36 1.71
CA SER A 232 23.23 0.92 1.13
C SER A 232 23.40 1.00 -0.38
N ASP A 233 23.85 -0.10 -1.01
CA ASP A 233 24.00 -0.21 -2.47
C ASP A 233 22.96 -1.17 -3.04
N LEU A 234 22.12 -0.66 -3.94
CA LEU A 234 21.07 -1.45 -4.57
C LEU A 234 21.63 -2.51 -5.51
N ILE A 235 22.77 -2.25 -6.15
CA ILE A 235 23.41 -3.23 -7.04
C ILE A 235 23.89 -4.43 -6.24
N GLU A 236 24.55 -4.21 -5.10
CA GLU A 236 24.99 -5.30 -4.21
C GLU A 236 23.79 -6.12 -3.68
N ILE A 237 22.68 -5.46 -3.35
CA ILE A 237 21.43 -6.12 -2.93
C ILE A 237 20.89 -6.99 -4.08
N TYR A 238 20.80 -6.42 -5.28
CA TYR A 238 20.30 -7.10 -6.46
C TYR A 238 21.15 -8.35 -6.79
N GLU A 239 22.48 -8.22 -6.81
CA GLU A 239 23.40 -9.31 -7.09
C GLU A 239 23.30 -10.41 -6.02
N ARG A 240 23.18 -10.04 -4.75
CA ARG A 240 23.00 -10.98 -3.63
C ARG A 240 21.70 -11.77 -3.75
N VAL A 241 20.60 -11.11 -4.10
CA VAL A 241 19.32 -11.77 -4.35
C VAL A 241 19.40 -12.64 -5.59
N ALA A 242 20.01 -12.17 -6.68
CA ALA A 242 20.16 -12.92 -7.92
C ALA A 242 21.01 -14.20 -7.74
N ALA A 243 22.04 -14.13 -6.90
CA ALA A 243 22.93 -15.26 -6.62
C ALA A 243 22.30 -16.35 -5.72
N TRP A 244 21.13 -16.08 -5.11
CA TRP A 244 20.50 -17.06 -4.23
C TRP A 244 20.03 -18.31 -5.00
N ALA A 245 20.41 -19.49 -4.50
CA ALA A 245 20.15 -20.79 -5.12
C ALA A 245 19.50 -21.79 -4.15
N GLY A 246 18.75 -21.28 -3.15
CA GLY A 246 18.01 -22.13 -2.23
C GLY A 246 16.74 -22.73 -2.85
N ASP A 247 16.08 -23.61 -2.11
CA ASP A 247 14.89 -24.37 -2.54
C ASP A 247 13.57 -23.86 -1.95
N ASP A 248 13.60 -22.74 -1.19
CA ASP A 248 12.40 -22.14 -0.61
C ASP A 248 11.54 -21.49 -1.70
N THR A 249 10.33 -22.01 -1.89
CA THR A 249 9.43 -21.58 -2.98
C THR A 249 8.90 -20.15 -2.80
N TRP A 250 8.76 -19.68 -1.56
CA TRP A 250 8.30 -18.31 -1.29
C TRP A 250 9.42 -17.29 -1.56
N LEU A 251 10.66 -17.59 -1.15
CA LEU A 251 11.84 -16.78 -1.46
C LEU A 251 12.16 -16.82 -2.97
N SER A 252 11.96 -17.94 -3.66
CA SER A 252 12.11 -17.98 -5.12
C SER A 252 11.15 -17.05 -5.85
N LYS A 253 9.92 -16.92 -5.36
CA LYS A 253 8.96 -15.95 -5.91
C LYS A 253 9.38 -14.52 -5.62
N ALA A 254 9.89 -14.25 -4.42
CA ALA A 254 10.42 -12.95 -4.04
C ALA A 254 11.63 -12.56 -4.91
N GLN A 255 12.58 -13.47 -5.11
CA GLN A 255 13.70 -13.29 -6.02
C GLN A 255 13.22 -12.92 -7.43
N ASN A 256 12.29 -13.71 -7.97
CA ASN A 256 11.71 -13.44 -9.29
C ASN A 256 10.99 -12.09 -9.36
N GLY A 257 10.31 -11.66 -8.28
CA GLY A 257 9.66 -10.36 -8.20
C GLY A 257 10.64 -9.20 -8.40
N LEU A 258 11.80 -9.26 -7.78
CA LEU A 258 12.87 -8.29 -7.99
C LEU A 258 13.49 -8.38 -9.39
N LEU A 259 13.83 -9.59 -9.85
CA LEU A 259 14.56 -9.81 -11.10
C LEU A 259 13.72 -9.53 -12.36
N GLN A 260 12.40 -9.71 -12.29
CA GLN A 260 11.47 -9.47 -13.41
C GLN A 260 10.76 -8.11 -13.31
N GLY A 261 10.84 -7.45 -12.16
CA GLY A 261 10.30 -6.10 -11.97
C GLY A 261 11.02 -5.05 -12.82
N SER A 262 10.46 -3.86 -12.94
CA SER A 262 11.13 -2.77 -13.66
C SER A 262 12.44 -2.39 -12.97
N PRO A 263 13.58 -2.40 -13.68
CA PRO A 263 14.85 -1.96 -13.14
C PRO A 263 14.83 -0.51 -12.68
N LEU A 264 14.14 0.35 -13.43
CA LEU A 264 13.97 1.75 -13.07
C LEU A 264 13.11 1.89 -11.81
N ALA A 265 12.03 1.09 -11.69
CA ALA A 265 11.22 1.07 -10.48
C ALA A 265 12.02 0.61 -9.25
N ALA A 266 12.84 -0.42 -9.37
CA ALA A 266 13.71 -0.85 -8.27
C ALA A 266 14.62 0.29 -7.78
N ALA A 267 15.16 1.09 -8.72
CA ALA A 267 16.04 2.21 -8.40
C ALA A 267 15.31 3.33 -7.64
N TRP A 268 14.13 3.79 -8.13
CA TRP A 268 13.41 4.85 -7.42
C TRP A 268 12.75 4.35 -6.12
N ILE A 269 12.29 3.10 -6.04
CA ILE A 269 11.80 2.50 -4.78
C ILE A 269 12.89 2.54 -3.72
N PHE A 270 14.09 2.06 -4.06
CA PHE A 270 15.21 2.04 -3.13
C PHE A 270 15.59 3.45 -2.67
N LYS A 271 15.65 4.40 -3.59
CA LYS A 271 15.96 5.80 -3.30
C LYS A 271 14.89 6.44 -2.43
N GLN A 272 13.60 6.24 -2.76
CA GLN A 272 12.47 6.77 -1.99
C GLN A 272 12.48 6.27 -0.55
N LEU A 273 12.63 4.96 -0.32
CA LEU A 273 12.72 4.37 1.01
C LEU A 273 13.88 4.93 1.83
N ASN A 274 15.05 5.13 1.21
CA ASN A 274 16.20 5.69 1.92
C ASN A 274 16.00 7.16 2.29
N GLN A 275 15.43 7.98 1.40
CA GLN A 275 15.17 9.40 1.65
C GLN A 275 14.05 9.60 2.69
N SER A 276 13.08 8.70 2.74
CA SER A 276 11.92 8.78 3.63
C SER A 276 12.15 8.14 5.01
N ARG A 277 13.35 7.65 5.31
CA ARG A 277 13.61 6.89 6.54
C ARG A 277 13.25 7.65 7.83
N ASP A 278 13.62 8.91 7.88
CA ASP A 278 13.41 9.78 9.04
C ASP A 278 12.38 10.89 8.76
N ALA A 279 11.69 10.80 7.62
CA ALA A 279 10.70 11.78 7.22
C ALA A 279 9.39 11.62 8.00
N SER A 280 8.73 12.74 8.27
CA SER A 280 7.36 12.75 8.80
C SER A 280 6.37 12.18 7.76
N LEU A 281 5.21 11.76 8.23
CA LEU A 281 4.14 11.27 7.34
C LEU A 281 3.78 12.31 6.26
N ARG A 282 3.76 13.60 6.61
CA ARG A 282 3.50 14.70 5.67
C ARG A 282 4.55 14.75 4.57
N GLU A 283 5.83 14.79 4.95
CA GLU A 283 6.96 14.86 4.00
C GLU A 283 6.98 13.63 3.09
N VAL A 284 6.59 12.46 3.62
CA VAL A 284 6.45 11.24 2.81
C VAL A 284 5.39 11.43 1.74
N PHE A 285 4.17 11.84 2.07
CA PHE A 285 3.13 12.05 1.07
C PHE A 285 3.48 13.14 0.06
N GLU A 286 4.17 14.20 0.48
CA GLU A 286 4.65 15.26 -0.42
C GLU A 286 5.70 14.69 -1.42
N SER A 287 6.65 13.90 -0.94
CA SER A 287 7.66 13.27 -1.80
C SER A 287 7.08 12.17 -2.71
N GLU A 288 6.14 11.38 -2.21
CA GLU A 288 5.43 10.37 -2.99
C GLU A 288 4.63 11.01 -4.14
N LEU A 289 4.00 12.17 -3.92
CA LEU A 289 3.29 12.88 -4.99
C LEU A 289 4.25 13.35 -6.09
N VAL A 290 5.43 13.89 -5.73
CA VAL A 290 6.46 14.26 -6.71
C VAL A 290 6.87 13.07 -7.55
N LEU A 291 7.19 11.95 -6.89
CA LEU A 291 7.62 10.73 -7.57
C LEU A 291 6.49 10.17 -8.45
N GLY A 292 5.26 10.10 -7.96
CA GLY A 292 4.09 9.62 -8.68
C GLY A 292 3.80 10.43 -9.95
N CYS A 293 3.84 11.77 -9.86
CA CYS A 293 3.66 12.65 -11.03
C CYS A 293 4.73 12.40 -12.10
N ASN A 294 6.01 12.31 -11.71
CA ASN A 294 7.09 12.04 -12.65
C ASN A 294 6.99 10.67 -13.32
N ILE A 295 6.56 9.64 -12.56
CA ILE A 295 6.34 8.29 -13.10
C ILE A 295 5.22 8.31 -14.15
N MET A 296 4.11 8.99 -13.90
CA MET A 296 3.01 9.08 -14.88
C MET A 296 3.41 9.76 -16.17
N ARG A 297 4.39 10.67 -16.14
CA ARG A 297 4.96 11.36 -17.31
C ARG A 297 5.95 10.49 -18.09
N HIS A 298 6.38 9.34 -17.52
CA HIS A 298 7.33 8.41 -18.14
C HIS A 298 6.61 7.19 -18.71
N PRO A 299 7.03 6.64 -19.87
CA PRO A 299 6.33 5.53 -20.53
C PRO A 299 6.39 4.20 -19.77
N GLU A 300 7.29 4.03 -18.82
CA GLU A 300 7.57 2.78 -18.11
C GLU A 300 6.32 2.21 -17.41
N PHE A 301 5.54 3.05 -16.72
CA PHE A 301 4.30 2.64 -16.05
C PHE A 301 3.25 2.13 -17.04
N ALA A 302 3.06 2.87 -18.15
CA ALA A 302 2.09 2.47 -19.16
C ALA A 302 2.42 1.10 -19.78
N GLU A 303 3.71 0.80 -19.95
CA GLU A 303 4.18 -0.50 -20.42
C GLU A 303 3.96 -1.61 -19.38
N GLY A 304 4.29 -1.38 -18.11
CA GLY A 304 4.05 -2.37 -17.06
C GLY A 304 2.57 -2.74 -16.93
N VAL A 305 1.68 -1.76 -16.95
CA VAL A 305 0.24 -1.98 -16.92
C VAL A 305 -0.24 -2.69 -18.20
N ARG A 306 0.32 -2.36 -19.39
CA ARG A 306 0.01 -3.09 -20.63
C ARG A 306 0.29 -4.57 -20.46
N ALA A 307 1.51 -4.92 -20.06
CA ALA A 307 1.95 -6.30 -19.99
C ALA A 307 1.17 -7.11 -18.95
N LEU A 308 0.83 -6.50 -17.80
CA LEU A 308 0.17 -7.22 -16.71
C LEU A 308 -1.35 -7.31 -16.88
N LEU A 309 -2.02 -6.23 -17.31
CA LEU A 309 -3.47 -6.10 -17.19
C LEU A 309 -4.22 -5.95 -18.54
N VAL A 310 -3.57 -5.40 -19.56
CA VAL A 310 -4.19 -5.18 -20.86
C VAL A 310 -3.96 -6.38 -21.77
N ASP A 311 -2.72 -6.61 -22.19
CA ASP A 311 -2.35 -7.73 -23.07
C ASP A 311 -2.20 -9.04 -22.29
N LYS A 312 -1.86 -8.95 -21.01
CA LYS A 312 -1.70 -10.09 -20.08
C LYS A 312 -0.63 -11.10 -20.53
N ASP A 313 0.32 -10.62 -21.37
CA ASP A 313 1.45 -11.40 -21.84
C ASP A 313 2.55 -11.58 -20.78
N ARG A 314 2.52 -10.72 -19.72
CA ARG A 314 3.52 -10.69 -18.64
C ARG A 314 4.96 -10.54 -19.15
N ASN A 315 5.11 -9.88 -20.27
CA ASN A 315 6.39 -9.66 -20.94
C ASN A 315 6.59 -8.16 -21.21
N PRO A 316 6.82 -7.34 -20.17
CA PRO A 316 7.07 -5.93 -20.34
C PRO A 316 8.40 -5.68 -21.04
N VAL A 317 8.43 -4.66 -21.89
CA VAL A 317 9.65 -4.14 -22.52
C VAL A 317 10.11 -2.90 -21.74
N TRP A 318 10.93 -3.14 -20.73
CA TRP A 318 11.44 -2.08 -19.87
C TRP A 318 12.40 -1.15 -20.64
N THR A 319 12.46 0.13 -20.26
CA THR A 319 13.38 1.13 -20.84
C THR A 319 14.85 0.70 -20.66
N TYR A 320 15.16 0.08 -19.52
CA TYR A 320 16.48 -0.43 -19.21
C TYR A 320 16.42 -1.95 -19.07
N PRO A 321 17.33 -2.69 -19.72
CA PRO A 321 17.28 -4.16 -19.74
C PRO A 321 17.64 -4.82 -18.39
N ASN A 322 18.31 -4.09 -17.50
CA ASN A 322 18.69 -4.53 -16.17
C ASN A 322 19.04 -3.33 -15.27
N LEU A 323 19.16 -3.58 -13.98
CA LEU A 323 19.44 -2.55 -12.99
C LEU A 323 20.79 -1.85 -13.19
N LEU A 324 21.81 -2.57 -13.63
CA LEU A 324 23.16 -2.02 -13.90
C LEU A 324 23.18 -0.95 -15.01
N SER A 325 22.19 -0.99 -15.90
CA SER A 325 22.07 -0.05 -17.01
C SER A 325 21.27 1.20 -16.67
N VAL A 326 20.69 1.30 -15.46
CA VAL A 326 19.90 2.45 -15.01
C VAL A 326 20.85 3.58 -14.56
N PRO A 327 20.89 4.74 -15.23
CA PRO A 327 21.76 5.84 -14.82
C PRO A 327 21.20 6.55 -13.57
N ASN A 328 22.05 6.86 -12.61
CA ASN A 328 21.64 7.56 -11.38
C ASN A 328 21.05 8.95 -11.63
N ASP A 329 21.60 9.70 -12.59
CA ASP A 329 21.12 11.02 -12.97
C ASP A 329 19.69 10.96 -13.55
N VAL A 330 19.33 9.90 -14.27
CA VAL A 330 17.96 9.67 -14.72
C VAL A 330 17.05 9.42 -13.52
N VAL A 331 17.45 8.56 -12.56
CA VAL A 331 16.68 8.31 -11.34
C VAL A 331 16.46 9.61 -10.57
N ASP A 332 17.48 10.47 -10.49
CA ASP A 332 17.42 11.75 -9.77
C ASP A 332 16.34 12.69 -10.32
N THR A 333 16.08 12.66 -11.64
CA THR A 333 15.05 13.50 -12.25
C THR A 333 13.64 13.22 -11.74
N PHE A 334 13.34 11.99 -11.31
CA PHE A 334 12.03 11.63 -10.77
C PHE A 334 11.72 12.23 -9.39
N PHE A 335 12.74 12.75 -8.72
CA PHE A 335 12.62 13.38 -7.40
C PHE A 335 12.62 14.91 -7.45
N VAL A 336 12.56 15.48 -8.66
CA VAL A 336 12.42 16.92 -8.88
C VAL A 336 10.95 17.25 -9.12
N ALA A 337 10.36 18.11 -8.28
CA ALA A 337 8.95 18.47 -8.40
C ALA A 337 8.66 19.17 -9.74
N PRO A 338 7.73 18.65 -10.55
CA PRO A 338 7.26 19.38 -11.74
C PRO A 338 6.59 20.69 -11.35
N ALA A 339 6.86 21.76 -12.10
CA ALA A 339 6.35 23.10 -11.78
C ALA A 339 4.82 23.21 -11.86
N ASP A 340 4.19 22.31 -12.60
CA ASP A 340 2.76 22.27 -12.90
C ASP A 340 2.03 21.10 -12.22
N MET A 341 2.69 20.39 -11.26
CA MET A 341 2.05 19.34 -10.52
C MET A 341 0.94 19.88 -9.58
N PRO A 342 -0.12 19.09 -9.30
CA PRO A 342 -1.14 19.51 -8.35
C PRO A 342 -0.58 19.64 -6.93
N ALA A 343 -1.06 20.63 -6.17
CA ALA A 343 -0.73 20.75 -4.76
C ALA A 343 -1.38 19.64 -3.94
N LEU A 344 -0.63 19.06 -3.01
CA LEU A 344 -1.17 18.04 -2.10
C LEU A 344 -2.17 18.68 -1.11
N GLY A 345 -1.91 19.90 -0.60
CA GLY A 345 -2.85 20.67 0.25
C GLY A 345 -3.25 19.95 1.54
N LEU A 346 -2.28 19.36 2.25
CA LEU A 346 -2.52 18.74 3.54
C LEU A 346 -2.85 19.83 4.61
N PRO A 347 -3.74 19.54 5.58
CA PRO A 347 -4.00 20.45 6.70
C PRO A 347 -2.72 20.66 7.53
N GLU A 348 -2.59 21.82 8.16
CA GLU A 348 -1.48 22.18 9.06
C GLU A 348 -1.40 21.28 10.30
#